data_1673c38c63184579278d6181bb79fe75
#
_entry.id   1673c38c63184579278d6181bb79fe75
#
_cell.length_a   1.000
_cell.length_b   1.000
_cell.length_c   1.000
_cell.angle_alpha   90.00
_cell.angle_beta   90.00
_cell.angle_gamma   90.00
#
_symmetry.space_group_name_H-M   'P 1'
#
loop_
_entity.id
_entity.type
_entity.pdbx_description
1 polymer ?
#
loop_
_entity_poly.entity_id
_entity_poly.type
_entity_poly.pdbx_seq_one_letter_code
_entity_poly.pdbx_strand_id
1 'polypeptide(L)'
;MGSKSASRIFRTIWRKPGISRVDIAQALDLDKSTVTNQVNRLIDLGLIEEAEAGEASSRGGRRPIQLAIRREFGTIIGIEVQVASFRALAVDLSGEVLGEIKGPVEVDFDSFPGAVLDIEKKAQAKFGSGPSPILGVGVGVGGLVDLKKSRIRYSLPLGITKPLDFGKLVAARIDLPCFVENDANCCAWGELSFNRGEDLRDFLFALVEYRRDQTSLGRYGGMGVGFGIVHGGRVYSGSHGNAGEFRSAFCEGRGEQQFSLAL
;
A
#
# COMPACT_ATOMS: atom_id res chain seq x y z
N MET A 1 -19.90 -1.56 7.42
CA MET A 1 -19.53 -2.23 6.15
C MET A 1 -19.93 -1.33 4.99
N GLY A 2 -18.94 -0.76 4.28
CA GLY A 2 -19.21 0.03 3.08
C GLY A 2 -19.74 -0.88 1.96
N SER A 3 -20.75 -0.42 1.22
CA SER A 3 -21.24 -1.17 0.07
C SER A 3 -20.10 -1.30 -0.95
N LYS A 4 -20.08 -2.39 -1.73
CA LYS A 4 -19.09 -2.58 -2.83
C LYS A 4 -19.10 -1.37 -3.80
N SER A 5 -20.25 -0.74 -3.98
CA SER A 5 -20.43 0.45 -4.81
C SER A 5 -19.74 1.69 -4.21
N ALA A 6 -19.82 1.92 -2.89
CA ALA A 6 -19.15 3.05 -2.23
C ALA A 6 -17.63 2.98 -2.41
N SER A 7 -17.03 1.81 -2.22
CA SER A 7 -15.58 1.62 -2.40
C SER A 7 -15.14 1.81 -3.86
N ARG A 8 -15.96 1.39 -4.84
CA ARG A 8 -15.70 1.62 -6.25
C ARG A 8 -15.77 3.10 -6.60
N ILE A 9 -16.80 3.80 -6.11
CA ILE A 9 -17.00 5.24 -6.32
C ILE A 9 -15.85 6.03 -5.70
N PHE A 10 -15.52 5.77 -4.43
CA PHE A 10 -14.41 6.43 -3.75
C PHE A 10 -13.08 6.26 -4.51
N ARG A 11 -12.77 5.03 -4.95
CA ARG A 11 -11.56 4.77 -5.76
C ARG A 11 -11.57 5.50 -7.09
N THR A 12 -12.74 5.67 -7.72
CA THR A 12 -12.85 6.39 -8.98
C THR A 12 -12.60 7.88 -8.80
N ILE A 13 -13.14 8.49 -7.72
CA ILE A 13 -12.87 9.88 -7.36
C ILE A 13 -11.39 10.08 -7.04
N TRP A 14 -10.82 9.15 -6.30
CA TRP A 14 -9.41 9.20 -5.91
C TRP A 14 -8.45 9.15 -7.12
N ARG A 15 -8.76 8.29 -8.10
CA ARG A 15 -7.96 8.19 -9.34
C ARG A 15 -8.18 9.35 -10.31
N LYS A 16 -9.36 9.94 -10.31
CA LYS A 16 -9.76 11.03 -11.22
C LYS A 16 -10.33 12.19 -10.41
N PRO A 17 -9.47 12.98 -9.72
CA PRO A 17 -9.94 14.18 -9.02
C PRO A 17 -10.67 15.11 -9.99
N GLY A 18 -11.78 15.71 -9.55
CA GLY A 18 -12.61 16.54 -10.37
C GLY A 18 -13.68 15.82 -11.20
N ILE A 19 -13.77 14.47 -11.07
CA ILE A 19 -14.83 13.68 -11.74
C ILE A 19 -16.21 14.06 -11.19
N SER A 20 -17.21 14.14 -12.08
CA SER A 20 -18.60 14.41 -11.68
C SER A 20 -19.38 13.13 -11.38
N ARG A 21 -20.56 13.29 -10.71
CA ARG A 21 -21.47 12.15 -10.46
C ARG A 21 -21.94 11.47 -11.75
N VAL A 22 -22.13 12.24 -12.82
CA VAL A 22 -22.56 11.70 -14.11
C VAL A 22 -21.47 10.85 -14.75
N ASP A 23 -20.23 11.33 -14.72
CA ASP A 23 -19.08 10.60 -15.25
C ASP A 23 -18.81 9.32 -14.46
N ILE A 24 -18.98 9.35 -13.13
CA ILE A 24 -18.88 8.17 -12.28
C ILE A 24 -19.95 7.14 -12.65
N ALA A 25 -21.22 7.57 -12.85
CA ALA A 25 -22.31 6.70 -13.25
C ALA A 25 -21.98 5.98 -14.56
N GLN A 26 -21.48 6.72 -15.54
CA GLN A 26 -21.06 6.18 -16.82
C GLN A 26 -19.83 5.25 -16.70
N ALA A 27 -18.80 5.67 -15.99
CA ALA A 27 -17.56 4.91 -15.86
C ALA A 27 -17.72 3.57 -15.12
N LEU A 28 -18.68 3.50 -14.18
CA LEU A 28 -18.92 2.33 -13.34
C LEU A 28 -20.13 1.50 -13.77
N ASP A 29 -20.87 1.95 -14.80
CA ASP A 29 -22.15 1.36 -15.22
C ASP A 29 -23.12 1.24 -14.02
N LEU A 30 -23.37 2.37 -13.37
CA LEU A 30 -24.26 2.46 -12.21
C LEU A 30 -25.39 3.47 -12.45
N ASP A 31 -26.53 3.21 -11.84
CA ASP A 31 -27.65 4.17 -11.84
C ASP A 31 -27.24 5.50 -11.17
N LYS A 32 -27.68 6.63 -11.74
CA LYS A 32 -27.41 7.97 -11.22
C LYS A 32 -27.88 8.13 -9.76
N SER A 33 -29.01 7.51 -9.40
CA SER A 33 -29.53 7.50 -8.03
C SER A 33 -28.58 6.78 -7.07
N THR A 34 -28.05 5.62 -7.47
CA THR A 34 -27.08 4.87 -6.67
C THR A 34 -25.80 5.69 -6.47
N VAL A 35 -25.26 6.31 -7.52
CA VAL A 35 -24.08 7.18 -7.41
C VAL A 35 -24.36 8.35 -6.47
N THR A 36 -25.49 9.07 -6.66
CA THR A 36 -25.84 10.21 -5.82
C THR A 36 -25.93 9.83 -4.34
N ASN A 37 -26.61 8.71 -4.02
CA ASN A 37 -26.74 8.25 -2.63
C ASN A 37 -25.39 7.89 -2.01
N GLN A 38 -24.52 7.20 -2.76
CA GLN A 38 -23.20 6.82 -2.24
C GLN A 38 -22.27 8.02 -2.11
N VAL A 39 -22.29 8.95 -3.07
CA VAL A 39 -21.50 10.20 -3.01
C VAL A 39 -21.93 11.03 -1.80
N ASN A 40 -23.23 11.24 -1.58
CA ASN A 40 -23.73 11.97 -0.41
C ASN A 40 -23.26 11.32 0.89
N ARG A 41 -23.35 10.00 0.97
CA ARG A 41 -22.84 9.26 2.13
C ARG A 41 -21.34 9.47 2.35
N LEU A 42 -20.53 9.51 1.29
CA LEU A 42 -19.09 9.75 1.41
C LEU A 42 -18.79 11.19 1.83
N ILE A 43 -19.63 12.16 1.41
CA ILE A 43 -19.59 13.57 1.85
C ILE A 43 -19.95 13.65 3.34
N ASP A 44 -21.05 13.02 3.76
CA ASP A 44 -21.51 12.99 5.15
C ASP A 44 -20.45 12.38 6.09
N LEU A 45 -19.69 11.39 5.59
CA LEU A 45 -18.56 10.80 6.29
C LEU A 45 -17.30 11.70 6.27
N GLY A 46 -17.31 12.80 5.54
CA GLY A 46 -16.17 13.72 5.40
C GLY A 46 -15.02 13.19 4.54
N LEU A 47 -15.20 12.08 3.80
CA LEU A 47 -14.16 11.47 2.97
C LEU A 47 -13.91 12.19 1.65
N ILE A 48 -14.95 12.81 1.12
CA ILE A 48 -14.92 13.57 -0.12
C ILE A 48 -15.66 14.90 0.06
N GLU A 49 -15.41 15.83 -0.83
CA GLU A 49 -16.08 17.13 -0.87
C GLU A 49 -16.47 17.51 -2.30
N GLU A 50 -17.40 18.44 -2.41
CA GLU A 50 -17.72 19.10 -3.66
C GLU A 50 -16.73 20.25 -3.89
N ALA A 51 -15.95 20.15 -4.95
CA ALA A 51 -15.07 21.21 -5.42
C ALA A 51 -15.84 22.20 -6.31
N GLU A 52 -15.18 23.28 -6.71
CA GLU A 52 -15.78 24.28 -7.60
C GLU A 52 -16.33 23.64 -8.87
N ALA A 53 -17.39 24.27 -9.40
CA ALA A 53 -18.02 23.79 -10.62
C ALA A 53 -17.02 23.81 -11.80
N GLY A 54 -16.88 22.67 -12.47
CA GLY A 54 -16.05 22.51 -13.65
C GLY A 54 -16.49 23.46 -14.81
N GLU A 55 -15.75 23.43 -15.92
CA GLU A 55 -16.09 24.16 -17.11
C GLU A 55 -17.46 23.75 -17.66
N ALA A 56 -18.21 24.72 -18.19
CA ALA A 56 -19.49 24.40 -18.80
C ALA A 56 -19.29 23.51 -20.04
N SER A 57 -20.13 22.50 -20.18
CA SER A 57 -20.15 21.69 -21.40
C SER A 57 -20.43 22.60 -22.62
N SER A 58 -19.72 22.34 -23.73
CA SER A 58 -19.92 23.04 -25.02
C SER A 58 -21.36 22.89 -25.56
N ARG A 59 -22.17 21.99 -25.01
CA ARG A 59 -23.58 21.75 -25.38
C ARG A 59 -24.59 22.50 -24.51
N GLY A 60 -24.12 23.36 -23.59
CA GLY A 60 -24.99 24.06 -22.64
C GLY A 60 -25.46 23.12 -21.50
N GLY A 61 -25.93 23.67 -20.40
CA GLY A 61 -26.43 22.96 -19.24
C GLY A 61 -25.75 23.41 -17.94
N ARG A 62 -26.28 22.98 -16.80
CA ARG A 62 -25.69 23.28 -15.50
C ARG A 62 -24.30 22.67 -15.41
N ARG A 63 -23.32 23.45 -15.00
CA ARG A 63 -21.94 22.99 -14.79
C ARG A 63 -21.93 21.80 -13.86
N PRO A 64 -21.23 20.68 -14.19
CA PRO A 64 -21.11 19.55 -13.32
C PRO A 64 -20.33 19.92 -12.06
N ILE A 65 -20.85 19.50 -10.91
CA ILE A 65 -20.15 19.65 -9.63
C ILE A 65 -19.02 18.61 -9.60
N GLN A 66 -17.82 19.08 -9.42
CA GLN A 66 -16.63 18.23 -9.29
C GLN A 66 -16.53 17.65 -7.89
N LEU A 67 -15.96 16.46 -7.78
CA LEU A 67 -15.75 15.77 -6.53
C LEU A 67 -14.25 15.60 -6.28
N ALA A 68 -13.82 15.84 -5.05
CA ALA A 68 -12.44 15.68 -4.61
C ALA A 68 -12.37 14.88 -3.30
N ILE A 69 -11.23 14.25 -3.07
CA ILE A 69 -10.91 13.65 -1.78
C ILE A 69 -10.58 14.75 -0.79
N ARG A 70 -11.15 14.66 0.41
CA ARG A 70 -10.78 15.54 1.51
C ARG A 70 -9.45 15.10 2.10
N ARG A 71 -8.40 15.85 1.81
CA ARG A 71 -7.02 15.52 2.19
C ARG A 71 -6.85 15.45 3.70
N GLU A 72 -7.48 16.39 4.41
CA GLU A 72 -7.39 16.55 5.86
C GLU A 72 -8.19 15.51 6.64
N PHE A 73 -8.92 14.61 5.96
CA PHE A 73 -9.68 13.56 6.64
C PHE A 73 -8.79 12.65 7.47
N GLY A 74 -7.57 12.39 7.00
CA GLY A 74 -6.63 11.59 7.77
C GLY A 74 -5.31 11.31 7.07
N THR A 75 -4.39 10.79 7.85
CA THR A 75 -3.03 10.42 7.45
C THR A 75 -2.85 8.91 7.57
N ILE A 76 -2.15 8.30 6.63
CA ILE A 76 -1.74 6.89 6.67
C ILE A 76 -0.23 6.84 6.84
N ILE A 77 0.24 5.96 7.72
CA ILE A 77 1.66 5.68 7.88
C ILE A 77 2.02 4.42 7.08
N GLY A 78 2.95 4.56 6.14
CA GLY A 78 3.58 3.43 5.45
C GLY A 78 4.97 3.18 6.04
N ILE A 79 5.25 1.95 6.46
CA ILE A 79 6.55 1.54 7.02
C ILE A 79 7.15 0.47 6.11
N GLU A 80 8.36 0.68 5.64
CA GLU A 80 9.18 -0.32 4.98
C GLU A 80 10.29 -0.74 5.93
N VAL A 81 10.46 -2.05 6.13
CA VAL A 81 11.53 -2.62 6.95
C VAL A 81 12.43 -3.47 6.05
N GLN A 82 13.69 -3.09 5.98
CA GLN A 82 14.76 -3.77 5.25
C GLN A 82 15.77 -4.39 6.22
N VAL A 83 16.80 -5.06 5.69
CA VAL A 83 17.80 -5.81 6.49
C VAL A 83 18.47 -4.96 7.58
N ALA A 84 18.87 -3.74 7.26
CA ALA A 84 19.62 -2.88 8.18
C ALA A 84 19.02 -1.48 8.33
N SER A 85 17.85 -1.25 7.77
CA SER A 85 17.23 0.08 7.77
C SER A 85 15.71 -0.01 7.72
N PHE A 86 15.08 1.07 8.16
CA PHE A 86 13.65 1.30 7.93
C PHE A 86 13.42 2.66 7.29
N ARG A 87 12.29 2.76 6.63
CA ARG A 87 11.71 4.00 6.11
C ARG A 87 10.24 4.07 6.49
N ALA A 88 9.78 5.18 7.01
CA ALA A 88 8.37 5.40 7.25
C ALA A 88 7.93 6.74 6.68
N LEU A 89 6.81 6.72 5.98
CA LEU A 89 6.20 7.87 5.31
C LEU A 89 4.84 8.15 5.93
N ALA A 90 4.54 9.44 6.12
CA ALA A 90 3.18 9.89 6.36
C ALA A 90 2.58 10.40 5.04
N VAL A 91 1.40 9.90 4.68
CA VAL A 91 0.73 10.19 3.41
C VAL A 91 -0.71 10.60 3.70
N ASP A 92 -1.19 11.69 3.10
CA ASP A 92 -2.60 12.07 3.19
C ASP A 92 -3.52 11.19 2.32
N LEU A 93 -4.84 11.35 2.44
CA LEU A 93 -5.76 10.56 1.62
C LEU A 93 -5.70 10.88 0.12
N SER A 94 -5.09 11.98 -0.30
CA SER A 94 -4.86 12.27 -1.72
C SER A 94 -3.61 11.60 -2.27
N GLY A 95 -2.76 11.03 -1.39
CA GLY A 95 -1.50 10.40 -1.74
C GLY A 95 -0.29 11.34 -1.69
N GLU A 96 -0.44 12.54 -1.15
CA GLU A 96 0.69 13.44 -0.97
C GLU A 96 1.52 13.02 0.25
N VAL A 97 2.84 12.99 0.08
CA VAL A 97 3.77 12.66 1.16
C VAL A 97 3.94 13.88 2.07
N LEU A 98 3.47 13.74 3.30
CA LEU A 98 3.54 14.79 4.34
C LEU A 98 4.91 14.81 5.03
N GLY A 99 5.62 13.71 5.03
CA GLY A 99 6.94 13.62 5.62
C GLY A 99 7.49 12.20 5.69
N GLU A 100 8.74 12.11 6.07
CA GLU A 100 9.51 10.88 6.14
C GLU A 100 10.30 10.80 7.43
N ILE A 101 10.43 9.59 7.97
CA ILE A 101 11.48 9.21 8.93
C ILE A 101 12.20 7.97 8.40
N LYS A 102 13.49 7.89 8.65
CA LYS A 102 14.32 6.75 8.30
C LYS A 102 15.44 6.58 9.31
N GLY A 103 15.96 5.39 9.39
CA GLY A 103 17.06 5.09 10.30
C GLY A 103 17.53 3.65 10.22
N PRO A 104 18.56 3.32 10.99
CA PRO A 104 19.01 1.95 11.11
C PRO A 104 17.98 1.12 11.91
N VAL A 105 17.87 -0.13 11.56
CA VAL A 105 17.16 -1.17 12.31
C VAL A 105 17.80 -2.50 12.02
N GLU A 106 17.97 -3.31 13.06
CA GLU A 106 18.34 -4.71 12.91
C GLU A 106 17.21 -5.53 13.51
N VAL A 107 16.71 -6.48 12.73
CA VAL A 107 15.56 -7.30 13.12
C VAL A 107 15.81 -8.77 12.83
N ASP A 108 15.14 -9.58 13.62
CA ASP A 108 14.98 -11.01 13.43
C ASP A 108 13.53 -11.41 13.73
N PHE A 109 13.27 -12.69 13.80
CA PHE A 109 11.93 -13.23 14.07
C PHE A 109 11.31 -12.67 15.36
N ASP A 110 12.09 -12.58 16.43
CA ASP A 110 11.57 -12.22 17.76
C ASP A 110 11.47 -10.69 17.94
N SER A 111 12.42 -9.95 17.41
CA SER A 111 12.54 -8.49 17.53
C SER A 111 11.68 -7.69 16.53
N PHE A 112 11.33 -8.29 15.37
CA PHE A 112 10.63 -7.59 14.29
C PHE A 112 9.33 -6.91 14.74
N PRO A 113 8.40 -7.54 15.50
CA PRO A 113 7.17 -6.85 15.92
C PRO A 113 7.45 -5.65 16.83
N GLY A 114 8.43 -5.79 17.73
CA GLY A 114 8.86 -4.69 18.61
C GLY A 114 9.44 -3.51 17.84
N ALA A 115 10.29 -3.79 16.85
CA ALA A 115 10.88 -2.76 16.00
C ALA A 115 9.81 -1.97 15.23
N VAL A 116 8.81 -2.66 14.65
CA VAL A 116 7.70 -1.97 13.96
C VAL A 116 6.92 -1.08 14.91
N LEU A 117 6.66 -1.52 16.16
CA LEU A 117 5.99 -0.73 17.18
C LEU A 117 6.79 0.52 17.55
N ASP A 118 8.10 0.42 17.64
CA ASP A 118 8.97 1.56 17.96
C ASP A 118 9.05 2.56 16.79
N ILE A 119 9.06 2.07 15.55
CA ILE A 119 8.99 2.91 14.35
C ILE A 119 7.65 3.63 14.29
N GLU A 120 6.56 2.93 14.55
CA GLU A 120 5.21 3.49 14.58
C GLU A 120 5.09 4.59 15.63
N LYS A 121 5.59 4.39 16.85
CA LYS A 121 5.63 5.41 17.90
C LYS A 121 6.43 6.65 17.46
N LYS A 122 7.58 6.47 16.80
CA LYS A 122 8.36 7.58 16.23
C LYS A 122 7.54 8.34 15.16
N ALA A 123 6.81 7.61 14.32
CA ALA A 123 5.94 8.21 13.31
C ALA A 123 4.78 8.97 13.96
N GLN A 124 4.14 8.40 14.96
CA GLN A 124 3.11 9.09 15.74
C GLN A 124 3.62 10.35 16.43
N ALA A 125 4.79 10.29 17.05
CA ALA A 125 5.40 11.45 17.71
C ALA A 125 5.70 12.59 16.72
N LYS A 126 6.10 12.25 15.49
CA LYS A 126 6.44 13.24 14.45
C LYS A 126 5.21 13.78 13.72
N PHE A 127 4.25 12.94 13.39
CA PHE A 127 3.14 13.26 12.49
C PHE A 127 1.78 13.33 13.19
N GLY A 128 1.64 12.77 14.39
CA GLY A 128 0.37 12.67 15.10
C GLY A 128 -0.17 14.00 15.66
N SER A 129 0.68 15.04 15.76
CA SER A 129 0.25 16.40 16.11
C SER A 129 -0.19 17.23 14.89
N GLY A 130 -0.20 16.65 13.72
CA GLY A 130 -0.70 17.28 12.49
C GLY A 130 -2.20 17.55 12.53
N PRO A 131 -2.73 18.28 11.53
CA PRO A 131 -4.16 18.64 11.48
C PRO A 131 -5.08 17.43 11.25
N SER A 132 -4.53 16.33 10.79
CA SER A 132 -5.30 15.14 10.40
C SER A 132 -4.96 13.94 11.28
N PRO A 133 -5.96 13.17 11.76
CA PRO A 133 -5.71 11.99 12.56
C PRO A 133 -4.99 10.89 11.75
N ILE A 134 -4.16 10.09 12.40
CA ILE A 134 -3.59 8.89 11.78
C ILE A 134 -4.68 7.82 11.74
N LEU A 135 -4.97 7.31 10.55
CA LEU A 135 -6.06 6.35 10.30
C LEU A 135 -5.60 4.89 10.33
N GLY A 136 -4.33 4.64 10.13
CA GLY A 136 -3.81 3.29 10.08
C GLY A 136 -2.34 3.21 9.65
N VAL A 137 -1.80 2.00 9.74
CA VAL A 137 -0.41 1.69 9.44
C VAL A 137 -0.33 0.55 8.43
N GLY A 138 0.43 0.74 7.36
CA GLY A 138 0.81 -0.31 6.42
C GLY A 138 2.29 -0.65 6.58
N VAL A 139 2.63 -1.94 6.58
CA VAL A 139 4.01 -2.42 6.72
C VAL A 139 4.40 -3.23 5.50
N GLY A 140 5.41 -2.77 4.76
CA GLY A 140 6.01 -3.47 3.61
C GLY A 140 7.22 -4.28 4.04
N VAL A 141 7.29 -5.54 3.64
CA VAL A 141 8.41 -6.44 3.94
C VAL A 141 8.77 -7.31 2.73
N GLY A 142 10.05 -7.58 2.54
CA GLY A 142 10.48 -8.59 1.56
C GLY A 142 10.13 -9.99 2.04
N GLY A 143 9.44 -10.78 1.21
CA GLY A 143 9.11 -12.17 1.50
C GLY A 143 7.64 -12.55 1.34
N LEU A 144 7.28 -13.73 1.84
CA LEU A 144 5.94 -14.31 1.70
C LEU A 144 4.98 -13.80 2.76
N VAL A 145 3.92 -13.12 2.34
CA VAL A 145 2.91 -12.54 3.22
C VAL A 145 1.51 -13.10 2.93
N ASP A 146 0.80 -13.52 3.97
CA ASP A 146 -0.64 -13.79 3.93
C ASP A 146 -1.39 -12.54 4.42
N LEU A 147 -1.78 -11.69 3.47
CA LEU A 147 -2.49 -10.44 3.76
C LEU A 147 -3.79 -10.67 4.55
N LYS A 148 -4.53 -11.74 4.23
CA LYS A 148 -5.84 -12.02 4.89
C LYS A 148 -5.70 -12.32 6.37
N LYS A 149 -4.56 -12.89 6.76
CA LYS A 149 -4.25 -13.22 8.16
C LYS A 149 -3.31 -12.23 8.82
N SER A 150 -2.84 -11.21 8.09
CA SER A 150 -1.77 -10.30 8.52
C SER A 150 -0.57 -11.09 9.09
N ARG A 151 -0.12 -12.10 8.33
CA ARG A 151 0.91 -13.03 8.74
C ARG A 151 2.09 -12.99 7.78
N ILE A 152 3.30 -12.85 8.30
CA ILE A 152 4.52 -13.06 7.52
C ILE A 152 4.82 -14.56 7.57
N ARG A 153 4.74 -15.24 6.43
CA ARG A 153 4.98 -16.67 6.35
C ARG A 153 6.47 -17.00 6.35
N TYR A 154 7.22 -16.15 5.68
CA TYR A 154 8.66 -16.30 5.51
C TYR A 154 9.26 -14.98 5.02
N SER A 155 10.41 -14.60 5.57
CA SER A 155 11.22 -13.48 5.09
C SER A 155 12.69 -13.77 5.38
N LEU A 156 13.41 -14.20 4.35
CA LEU A 156 14.84 -14.47 4.49
C LEU A 156 15.62 -13.20 4.89
N PRO A 157 15.38 -12.05 4.26
CA PRO A 157 16.08 -10.82 4.61
C PRO A 157 15.92 -10.41 6.08
N LEU A 158 14.76 -10.67 6.67
CA LEU A 158 14.44 -10.29 8.04
C LEU A 158 14.63 -11.43 9.06
N GLY A 159 15.24 -12.55 8.65
CA GLY A 159 15.47 -13.70 9.53
C GLY A 159 14.21 -14.42 9.99
N ILE A 160 13.07 -14.18 9.33
CA ILE A 160 11.77 -14.79 9.67
C ILE A 160 11.65 -16.11 8.91
N THR A 161 12.08 -17.20 9.53
CA THR A 161 12.13 -18.54 8.91
C THR A 161 10.95 -19.43 9.25
N LYS A 162 10.04 -18.99 10.11
CA LYS A 162 8.78 -19.63 10.49
C LYS A 162 7.63 -18.62 10.47
N PRO A 163 6.37 -19.07 10.33
CA PRO A 163 5.24 -18.13 10.27
C PRO A 163 5.14 -17.25 11.52
N LEU A 164 5.05 -15.94 11.30
CA LEU A 164 4.90 -14.92 12.33
C LEU A 164 3.50 -14.31 12.21
N ASP A 165 2.65 -14.49 13.23
CA ASP A 165 1.30 -13.89 13.31
C ASP A 165 1.39 -12.40 13.67
N PHE A 166 1.99 -11.62 12.76
CA PHE A 166 2.28 -10.21 12.95
C PHE A 166 1.05 -9.40 13.37
N GLY A 167 -0.07 -9.58 12.66
CA GLY A 167 -1.31 -8.84 12.97
C GLY A 167 -1.79 -9.04 14.40
N LYS A 168 -1.68 -10.26 14.96
CA LYS A 168 -2.07 -10.53 16.35
C LYS A 168 -1.13 -9.86 17.36
N LEU A 169 0.17 -9.87 17.07
CA LEU A 169 1.19 -9.31 17.97
C LEU A 169 1.11 -7.79 18.04
N VAL A 170 0.73 -7.16 16.93
CA VAL A 170 0.66 -5.70 16.82
C VAL A 170 -0.70 -5.16 17.26
N ALA A 171 -1.80 -5.86 16.95
CA ALA A 171 -3.17 -5.44 17.31
C ALA A 171 -3.39 -5.25 18.83
N ALA A 172 -2.61 -5.95 19.66
CA ALA A 172 -2.65 -5.78 21.12
C ALA A 172 -1.97 -4.50 21.62
N ARG A 173 -1.29 -3.75 20.74
CA ARG A 173 -0.42 -2.63 21.12
C ARG A 173 -0.60 -1.37 20.27
N ILE A 174 -1.28 -1.46 19.15
CA ILE A 174 -1.64 -0.32 18.29
C ILE A 174 -3.15 -0.30 18.17
N ASP A 175 -3.79 0.79 18.61
CA ASP A 175 -5.24 1.01 18.47
C ASP A 175 -5.68 1.42 17.06
N LEU A 176 -4.79 1.26 16.08
CA LEU A 176 -5.03 1.59 14.68
C LEU A 176 -5.04 0.33 13.82
N PRO A 177 -5.83 0.30 12.73
CA PRO A 177 -5.71 -0.74 11.73
C PRO A 177 -4.26 -0.87 11.24
N CYS A 178 -3.68 -2.07 11.36
CA CYS A 178 -2.32 -2.35 10.92
C CYS A 178 -2.33 -3.54 9.96
N PHE A 179 -1.69 -3.36 8.80
CA PHE A 179 -1.61 -4.35 7.74
C PHE A 179 -0.16 -4.61 7.36
N VAL A 180 0.15 -5.85 6.98
CA VAL A 180 1.46 -6.20 6.41
C VAL A 180 1.27 -6.75 5.01
N GLU A 181 2.13 -6.33 4.07
CA GLU A 181 2.12 -6.78 2.68
C GLU A 181 3.56 -6.99 2.18
N ASN A 182 3.70 -7.77 1.11
CA ASN A 182 4.96 -7.92 0.40
C ASN A 182 5.38 -6.58 -0.25
N ASP A 183 6.67 -6.28 -0.24
CA ASP A 183 7.26 -5.03 -0.73
C ASP A 183 6.98 -4.77 -2.23
N ALA A 184 7.17 -5.76 -3.11
CA ALA A 184 6.87 -5.64 -4.53
C ALA A 184 5.36 -5.43 -4.78
N ASN A 185 4.50 -6.07 -3.98
CA ASN A 185 3.06 -5.82 -4.01
C ASN A 185 2.72 -4.39 -3.53
N CYS A 186 3.40 -3.89 -2.50
CA CYS A 186 3.25 -2.49 -2.05
C CYS A 186 3.60 -1.51 -3.18
N CYS A 187 4.71 -1.75 -3.89
CA CYS A 187 5.09 -0.94 -5.05
C CYS A 187 4.04 -1.01 -6.16
N ALA A 188 3.54 -2.22 -6.50
CA ALA A 188 2.47 -2.39 -7.49
C ALA A 188 1.17 -1.68 -7.07
N TRP A 189 0.82 -1.70 -5.78
CA TRP A 189 -0.28 -0.90 -5.24
C TRP A 189 -0.03 0.60 -5.37
N GLY A 190 1.22 1.04 -5.15
CA GLY A 190 1.64 2.43 -5.33
C GLY A 190 1.42 2.91 -6.76
N GLU A 191 1.94 2.16 -7.75
CA GLU A 191 1.73 2.48 -9.17
C GLU A 191 0.23 2.48 -9.55
N LEU A 192 -0.49 1.44 -9.14
CA LEU A 192 -1.92 1.34 -9.42
C LEU A 192 -2.72 2.50 -8.82
N SER A 193 -2.26 3.04 -7.70
CA SER A 193 -2.97 4.04 -6.93
C SER A 193 -2.57 5.47 -7.30
N PHE A 194 -1.29 5.74 -7.46
CA PHE A 194 -0.75 7.09 -7.59
C PHE A 194 -0.37 7.49 -9.02
N ASN A 195 -0.26 6.52 -9.95
CA ASN A 195 -0.08 6.85 -11.36
C ASN A 195 -1.37 7.41 -11.95
N ARG A 196 -1.44 8.73 -12.07
CA ARG A 196 -2.63 9.46 -12.55
C ARG A 196 -2.64 9.68 -14.07
N GLY A 197 -1.56 9.33 -14.75
CA GLY A 197 -1.39 9.60 -16.19
C GLY A 197 -1.96 8.52 -17.10
N GLU A 198 -2.02 7.28 -16.65
CA GLU A 198 -2.41 6.13 -17.45
C GLU A 198 -3.45 5.25 -16.73
N ASP A 199 -4.40 4.69 -17.46
CA ASP A 199 -5.34 3.70 -16.90
C ASP A 199 -4.67 2.31 -16.87
N LEU A 200 -3.61 2.20 -16.05
CA LEU A 200 -2.87 0.95 -15.86
C LEU A 200 -3.77 -0.07 -15.16
N ARG A 201 -4.19 -1.09 -15.89
CA ARG A 201 -5.05 -2.15 -15.36
C ARG A 201 -4.37 -3.50 -15.30
N ASP A 202 -3.41 -3.71 -16.18
CA ASP A 202 -2.68 -4.97 -16.32
C ASP A 202 -1.20 -4.65 -16.51
N PHE A 203 -0.37 -4.97 -15.52
CA PHE A 203 1.07 -4.74 -15.57
C PHE A 203 1.82 -5.62 -14.57
N LEU A 204 3.10 -5.72 -14.77
CA LEU A 204 4.07 -6.33 -13.87
C LEU A 204 5.00 -5.25 -13.31
N PHE A 205 5.05 -5.12 -12.00
CA PHE A 205 6.06 -4.32 -11.31
C PHE A 205 7.23 -5.24 -10.93
N ALA A 206 8.45 -4.88 -11.32
CA ALA A 206 9.65 -5.61 -10.92
C ALA A 206 10.44 -4.77 -9.90
N LEU A 207 10.52 -5.26 -8.67
CA LEU A 207 11.38 -4.72 -7.63
C LEU A 207 12.72 -5.46 -7.66
N VAL A 208 13.80 -4.74 -7.97
CA VAL A 208 15.15 -5.31 -8.01
C VAL A 208 15.99 -4.59 -6.96
N GLU A 209 16.47 -5.33 -6.00
CA GLU A 209 17.33 -4.83 -4.94
C GLU A 209 18.71 -5.49 -5.02
N TYR A 210 19.75 -4.68 -4.96
CA TYR A 210 21.12 -5.17 -4.77
C TYR A 210 21.54 -4.93 -3.34
N ARG A 211 21.74 -6.01 -2.60
CA ARG A 211 22.14 -5.98 -1.19
C ARG A 211 23.64 -6.24 -1.09
N ARG A 212 24.39 -5.23 -0.64
CA ARG A 212 25.76 -5.48 -0.19
C ARG A 212 25.68 -6.14 1.17
N ASP A 213 26.32 -7.30 1.30
CA ASP A 213 26.45 -7.93 2.61
C ASP A 213 27.28 -7.03 3.52
N GLN A 214 26.63 -6.34 4.43
CA GLN A 214 27.26 -5.52 5.48
C GLN A 214 26.99 -6.12 6.86
N THR A 215 26.30 -7.26 6.92
CA THR A 215 26.01 -7.90 8.19
C THR A 215 27.12 -8.88 8.54
N SER A 216 27.49 -8.94 9.82
CA SER A 216 28.43 -9.93 10.39
C SER A 216 27.96 -11.39 10.19
N LEU A 217 26.81 -11.61 9.56
CA LEU A 217 26.17 -12.91 9.35
C LEU A 217 26.37 -13.48 7.94
N GLY A 218 26.91 -12.72 6.98
CA GLY A 218 27.25 -13.20 5.62
C GLY A 218 26.10 -13.82 4.83
N ARG A 219 24.84 -13.57 5.23
CA ARG A 219 23.71 -14.37 4.77
C ARG A 219 22.92 -13.80 3.61
N TYR A 220 23.08 -12.50 3.28
CA TYR A 220 22.08 -11.80 2.45
C TYR A 220 22.70 -10.86 1.38
N GLY A 221 23.93 -11.08 0.98
CA GLY A 221 24.52 -10.39 -0.17
C GLY A 221 23.91 -10.87 -1.49
N GLY A 222 23.82 -9.99 -2.47
CA GLY A 222 23.39 -10.33 -3.82
C GLY A 222 22.15 -9.60 -4.27
N MET A 223 21.59 -10.08 -5.38
CA MET A 223 20.39 -9.50 -6.00
C MET A 223 19.13 -10.19 -5.50
N GLY A 224 18.19 -9.39 -5.03
CA GLY A 224 16.81 -9.82 -4.75
C GLY A 224 15.87 -9.30 -5.83
N VAL A 225 14.94 -10.13 -6.27
CA VAL A 225 13.91 -9.75 -7.25
C VAL A 225 12.54 -10.17 -6.73
N GLY A 226 11.62 -9.24 -6.69
CA GLY A 226 10.20 -9.45 -6.39
C GLY A 226 9.34 -8.92 -7.52
N PHE A 227 8.19 -9.54 -7.74
CA PHE A 227 7.23 -9.08 -8.73
C PHE A 227 5.88 -8.77 -8.08
N GLY A 228 5.37 -7.57 -8.31
CA GLY A 228 3.98 -7.22 -8.07
C GLY A 228 3.17 -7.39 -9.34
N ILE A 229 2.23 -8.33 -9.35
CA ILE A 229 1.39 -8.63 -10.52
C ILE A 229 0.08 -7.87 -10.38
N VAL A 230 -0.28 -7.07 -11.38
CA VAL A 230 -1.58 -6.39 -11.44
C VAL A 230 -2.39 -6.94 -12.59
N HIS A 231 -3.61 -7.37 -12.31
CA HIS A 231 -4.56 -7.84 -13.31
C HIS A 231 -5.96 -7.28 -13.04
N GLY A 232 -6.60 -6.74 -14.07
CA GLY A 232 -7.92 -6.11 -13.97
C GLY A 232 -7.98 -4.96 -12.95
N GLY A 233 -6.89 -4.21 -12.78
CA GLY A 233 -6.79 -3.11 -11.82
C GLY A 233 -6.70 -3.55 -10.36
N ARG A 234 -6.17 -4.75 -10.09
CA ARG A 234 -5.98 -5.30 -8.74
C ARG A 234 -4.64 -6.02 -8.64
N VAL A 235 -3.98 -5.87 -7.52
CA VAL A 235 -2.80 -6.68 -7.22
C VAL A 235 -3.24 -8.13 -7.01
N TYR A 236 -2.60 -9.03 -7.75
CA TYR A 236 -2.86 -10.46 -7.70
C TYR A 236 -1.85 -11.15 -6.80
N SER A 237 -2.30 -11.56 -5.63
CA SER A 237 -1.45 -12.23 -4.62
C SER A 237 -1.44 -13.76 -4.75
N GLY A 238 -2.23 -14.34 -5.68
CA GLY A 238 -2.39 -15.80 -5.79
C GLY A 238 -3.20 -16.41 -4.64
N SER A 239 -3.37 -17.75 -4.70
CA SER A 239 -4.19 -18.47 -3.71
C SER A 239 -3.58 -18.44 -2.31
N HIS A 240 -2.25 -18.35 -2.22
CA HIS A 240 -1.50 -18.48 -0.97
C HIS A 240 -0.57 -17.29 -0.70
N GLY A 241 -0.73 -16.18 -1.42
CA GLY A 241 0.15 -15.00 -1.27
C GLY A 241 1.54 -15.19 -1.88
N ASN A 242 1.70 -16.11 -2.84
CA ASN A 242 2.99 -16.43 -3.46
C ASN A 242 3.11 -15.91 -4.91
N ALA A 243 2.11 -15.20 -5.42
CA ALA A 243 2.21 -14.63 -6.76
C ALA A 243 3.33 -13.59 -6.79
N GLY A 244 4.15 -13.63 -7.82
CA GLY A 244 5.30 -12.71 -7.94
C GLY A 244 6.61 -13.22 -7.33
N GLU A 245 6.58 -14.35 -6.63
CA GLU A 245 7.81 -14.99 -6.17
C GLU A 245 8.57 -15.60 -7.35
N PHE A 246 9.85 -15.35 -7.37
CA PHE A 246 10.73 -15.75 -8.47
C PHE A 246 11.95 -16.51 -7.94
N ARG A 247 12.31 -17.55 -8.68
CA ARG A 247 13.60 -18.25 -8.54
C ARG A 247 14.16 -18.49 -9.94
N SER A 248 15.43 -18.18 -10.14
CA SER A 248 16.09 -18.43 -11.41
C SER A 248 16.16 -19.94 -11.72
N ALA A 249 15.85 -20.32 -12.96
CA ALA A 249 16.02 -21.68 -13.44
C ALA A 249 17.50 -22.13 -13.45
N PHE A 250 18.43 -21.16 -13.42
CA PHE A 250 19.88 -21.40 -13.36
C PHE A 250 20.42 -21.38 -11.93
N CYS A 251 19.52 -21.33 -10.90
CA CYS A 251 19.93 -21.40 -9.53
C CYS A 251 20.30 -22.85 -9.18
N GLU A 252 21.59 -23.11 -9.08
CA GLU A 252 22.13 -24.39 -8.62
C GLU A 252 22.09 -24.47 -7.09
N GLY A 253 21.52 -25.53 -6.56
CA GLY A 253 21.47 -25.79 -5.13
C GLY A 253 20.05 -25.74 -4.54
N ARG A 254 19.92 -26.31 -3.35
CA ARG A 254 18.68 -26.36 -2.55
C ARG A 254 18.52 -25.13 -1.62
N GLY A 255 19.36 -24.12 -1.82
CA GLY A 255 19.35 -22.91 -1.00
C GLY A 255 18.14 -22.02 -1.27
N GLU A 256 17.90 -21.11 -0.35
CA GLU A 256 16.77 -20.17 -0.37
C GLU A 256 17.06 -18.93 -1.27
N GLN A 257 18.18 -18.93 -1.97
CA GLN A 257 18.60 -17.85 -2.85
C GLN A 257 17.86 -17.91 -4.19
N GLN A 258 17.54 -16.75 -4.74
CA GLN A 258 16.88 -16.64 -6.04
C GLN A 258 17.82 -16.89 -7.22
N PHE A 259 19.11 -16.62 -7.02
CA PHE A 259 20.17 -16.75 -8.04
C PHE A 259 21.35 -17.50 -7.45
N SER A 260 22.01 -18.33 -8.27
CA SER A 260 23.34 -18.83 -7.91
C SER A 260 24.32 -17.67 -7.98
N LEU A 261 24.96 -17.36 -6.88
CA LEU A 261 26.15 -16.52 -6.89
C LEU A 261 27.36 -17.40 -7.26
N ALA A 262 27.40 -17.83 -8.50
CA ALA A 262 28.65 -18.23 -9.14
C ALA A 262 29.23 -16.97 -9.78
N LEU A 263 29.96 -16.21 -9.02
CA LEU A 263 30.94 -15.24 -9.48
C LEU A 263 32.27 -15.64 -8.92
#